data_506e3519304cf47fb961235626596672
#
_entry.id   506e3519304cf47fb961235626596672
#
_cell.length_a   1.000
_cell.length_b   1.000
_cell.length_c   1.000
_cell.angle_alpha   90.00
_cell.angle_beta   90.00
_cell.angle_gamma   90.00
#
_symmetry.space_group_name_H-M   'P 1'
#
loop_
_entity.id
_entity.type
_entity.pdbx_description
1 polymer ?
#
loop_
_entity_poly.entity_id
_entity_poly.type
_entity_poly.pdbx_seq_one_letter_code
_entity_poly.pdbx_strand_id
1 'polypeptide(L)'
;MILDGWGMSPDPNVSAIAQANTEFIDGLYKSYTNATLLTHGMHVGLPDGQMGNSEVGHMNLGAGRIVYQDLARINKAVQEKTLGQEKAITDALAYAAEKQVNVHLLGLCSNGGVHSH
;
A
#
# COMPACT_ATOMS: atom_id res chain seq x y z
N MET A 1 -1.18 -11.24 20.30
CA MET A 1 -2.42 -10.43 20.34
C MET A 1 -2.23 -9.28 19.37
N ILE A 2 -3.23 -8.95 18.58
CA ILE A 2 -3.23 -7.77 17.69
C ILE A 2 -4.30 -6.82 18.23
N LEU A 3 -3.90 -5.56 18.47
CA LEU A 3 -4.80 -4.49 18.83
C LEU A 3 -5.00 -3.62 17.59
N ASP A 4 -5.97 -3.98 16.77
CA ASP A 4 -6.26 -3.28 15.52
C ASP A 4 -6.76 -1.87 15.79
N GLY A 5 -6.21 -0.89 15.06
CA GLY A 5 -6.50 0.53 15.29
C GLY A 5 -5.77 1.16 16.48
N TRP A 6 -4.94 0.41 17.20
CA TRP A 6 -4.13 0.97 18.28
C TRP A 6 -2.94 1.75 17.72
N GLY A 7 -3.11 3.05 17.59
CA GLY A 7 -2.10 3.95 17.02
C GLY A 7 -1.51 4.93 18.04
N MET A 8 -0.35 5.45 17.72
CA MET A 8 0.31 6.52 18.47
C MET A 8 -0.03 7.85 17.81
N SER A 9 -0.51 8.82 18.57
CA SER A 9 -0.80 10.17 18.10
C SER A 9 0.24 11.16 18.63
N PRO A 10 0.72 12.10 17.80
CA PRO A 10 1.58 13.18 18.28
C PRO A 10 0.83 14.19 19.18
N ASP A 11 -0.50 14.28 19.04
CA ASP A 11 -1.35 15.12 19.89
C ASP A 11 -2.26 14.24 20.76
N PRO A 12 -2.02 14.18 22.07
CA PRO A 12 -2.83 13.37 22.97
C PRO A 12 -4.26 13.90 23.12
N ASN A 13 -4.54 15.18 22.84
CA ASN A 13 -5.87 15.76 22.99
C ASN A 13 -6.88 15.24 21.96
N VAL A 14 -6.39 14.73 20.83
CA VAL A 14 -7.23 14.16 19.76
C VAL A 14 -7.16 12.63 19.70
N SER A 15 -6.52 12.00 20.68
CA SER A 15 -6.35 10.56 20.77
C SER A 15 -7.18 9.96 21.91
N ALA A 16 -8.21 9.21 21.56
CA ALA A 16 -8.99 8.49 22.57
C ALA A 16 -8.15 7.49 23.38
N ILE A 17 -7.14 6.87 22.76
CA ILE A 17 -6.23 5.95 23.44
C ILE A 17 -5.40 6.70 24.48
N ALA A 18 -4.84 7.86 24.13
CA ALA A 18 -4.02 8.65 25.05
C ALA A 18 -4.83 9.25 26.22
N GLN A 19 -6.14 9.41 26.05
CA GLN A 19 -7.06 9.91 27.10
C GLN A 19 -7.65 8.79 27.95
N ALA A 20 -7.53 7.53 27.50
CA ALA A 20 -8.04 6.38 28.25
C ALA A 20 -7.07 5.96 29.37
N ASN A 21 -7.59 5.27 30.38
CA ASN A 21 -6.75 4.64 31.38
C ASN A 21 -6.21 3.30 30.84
N THR A 22 -4.97 3.31 30.36
CA THR A 22 -4.31 2.17 29.72
C THR A 22 -3.04 1.73 30.47
N GLU A 23 -3.06 1.79 31.80
CA GLU A 23 -1.89 1.56 32.68
C GLU A 23 -1.11 0.28 32.34
N PHE A 24 -1.79 -0.82 32.00
CA PHE A 24 -1.13 -2.06 31.65
C PHE A 24 -0.31 -1.93 30.36
N ILE A 25 -0.91 -1.40 29.30
CA ILE A 25 -0.22 -1.22 28.00
C ILE A 25 0.88 -0.18 28.12
N ASP A 26 0.64 0.92 28.84
CA ASP A 26 1.64 1.96 29.12
C ASP A 26 2.84 1.39 29.90
N GLY A 27 2.56 0.47 30.82
CA GLY A 27 3.59 -0.27 31.54
C GLY A 27 4.44 -1.15 30.62
N LEU A 28 3.83 -1.78 29.62
CA LEU A 28 4.57 -2.58 28.62
C LEU A 28 5.52 -1.72 27.80
N TYR A 29 5.07 -0.55 27.32
CA TYR A 29 5.94 0.38 26.59
C TYR A 29 7.14 0.85 27.38
N LYS A 30 7.00 0.99 28.72
CA LYS A 30 8.10 1.42 29.60
C LYS A 30 9.06 0.30 29.95
N SER A 31 8.57 -0.92 30.08
CA SER A 31 9.31 -2.04 30.66
C SER A 31 9.91 -2.99 29.64
N TYR A 32 9.44 -2.98 28.39
CA TYR A 32 9.86 -3.92 27.37
C TYR A 32 10.33 -3.20 26.09
N THR A 33 11.19 -3.88 25.36
CA THR A 33 11.63 -3.40 24.05
C THR A 33 10.43 -3.30 23.10
N ASN A 34 10.31 -2.18 22.42
CA ASN A 34 9.24 -1.92 21.48
C ASN A 34 9.77 -1.24 20.20
N ALA A 35 8.98 -1.29 19.15
CA ALA A 35 9.25 -0.62 17.89
C ALA A 35 7.93 -0.13 17.29
N THR A 36 8.02 0.86 16.41
CA THR A 36 6.88 1.41 15.69
C THR A 36 6.87 0.96 14.24
N LEU A 37 5.68 0.76 13.69
CA LEU A 37 5.45 0.49 12.29
C LEU A 37 4.67 1.64 11.66
N LEU A 38 5.04 2.01 10.44
CA LEU A 38 4.24 2.93 9.63
C LEU A 38 3.11 2.14 8.96
N THR A 39 1.90 2.70 9.00
CA THR A 39 0.68 2.00 8.59
C THR A 39 0.00 2.65 7.38
N HIS A 40 0.71 3.43 6.59
CA HIS A 40 0.18 4.20 5.46
C HIS A 40 1.14 4.18 4.26
N GLY A 41 0.63 4.54 3.10
CA GLY A 41 1.40 4.73 1.88
C GLY A 41 2.23 3.52 1.47
N MET A 42 3.37 3.75 0.87
CA MET A 42 4.25 2.68 0.37
C MET A 42 4.77 1.73 1.44
N HIS A 43 4.74 2.13 2.71
CA HIS A 43 5.14 1.27 3.84
C HIS A 43 4.21 0.07 4.03
N VAL A 44 2.99 0.15 3.51
CA VAL A 44 1.99 -0.94 3.54
C VAL A 44 1.53 -1.34 2.13
N GLY A 45 2.23 -0.90 1.10
CA GLY A 45 1.94 -1.25 -0.29
C GLY A 45 0.81 -0.44 -0.94
N LEU A 46 0.47 0.70 -0.37
CA LEU A 46 -0.47 1.67 -0.94
C LEU A 46 0.28 2.83 -1.60
N PRO A 47 -0.34 3.60 -2.50
CA PRO A 47 0.23 4.85 -2.99
C PRO A 47 0.56 5.83 -1.86
N ASP A 48 1.59 6.67 -2.06
CA ASP A 48 1.95 7.70 -1.09
C ASP A 48 0.79 8.65 -0.82
N GLY A 49 0.67 9.07 0.45
CA GLY A 49 -0.43 9.92 0.91
C GLY A 49 -1.74 9.17 1.19
N GLN A 50 -1.84 7.91 0.84
CA GLN A 50 -3.03 7.11 1.14
C GLN A 50 -2.95 6.53 2.56
N MET A 51 -4.01 6.75 3.34
CA MET A 51 -4.18 6.18 4.67
C MET A 51 -4.30 4.65 4.58
N GLY A 52 -3.63 3.94 5.48
CA GLY A 52 -3.77 2.50 5.60
C GLY A 52 -5.13 2.05 6.13
N ASN A 53 -5.33 0.75 6.09
CA ASN A 53 -6.52 0.10 6.63
C ASN A 53 -6.16 -1.28 7.20
N SER A 54 -7.13 -1.91 7.88
CA SER A 54 -6.93 -3.20 8.52
C SER A 54 -6.57 -4.31 7.53
N GLU A 55 -7.15 -4.31 6.34
CA GLU A 55 -6.89 -5.34 5.33
C GLU A 55 -5.42 -5.37 4.90
N VAL A 56 -4.88 -4.23 4.46
CA VAL A 56 -3.46 -4.18 4.05
C VAL A 56 -2.52 -4.40 5.22
N GLY A 57 -2.86 -3.93 6.41
CA GLY A 57 -2.06 -4.13 7.62
C GLY A 57 -1.95 -5.62 7.98
N HIS A 58 -3.05 -6.33 8.06
CA HIS A 58 -3.08 -7.77 8.34
C HIS A 58 -2.42 -8.60 7.23
N MET A 59 -2.61 -8.20 5.96
CA MET A 59 -1.95 -8.85 4.82
C MET A 59 -0.43 -8.76 4.92
N ASN A 60 0.11 -7.59 5.25
CA ASN A 60 1.55 -7.39 5.42
C ASN A 60 2.10 -8.17 6.62
N LEU A 61 1.39 -8.18 7.74
CA LEU A 61 1.76 -8.98 8.92
C LEU A 61 1.79 -10.48 8.60
N GLY A 62 0.75 -10.98 7.92
CA GLY A 62 0.66 -12.39 7.54
C GLY A 62 1.70 -12.80 6.50
N ALA A 63 2.04 -11.92 5.57
CA ALA A 63 3.04 -12.17 4.53
C ALA A 63 4.48 -12.00 5.02
N GLY A 64 4.70 -11.31 6.16
CA GLY A 64 6.04 -10.95 6.66
C GLY A 64 6.82 -10.00 5.72
N ARG A 65 6.14 -9.31 4.84
CA ARG A 65 6.71 -8.37 3.87
C ARG A 65 5.67 -7.38 3.39
N ILE A 66 6.11 -6.29 2.75
CA ILE A 66 5.19 -5.37 2.08
C ILE A 66 4.55 -6.05 0.87
N VAL A 67 3.22 -6.07 0.84
CA VAL A 67 2.42 -6.56 -0.29
C VAL A 67 1.85 -5.35 -1.03
N TYR A 68 2.46 -5.02 -2.16
CA TYR A 68 2.01 -3.89 -2.95
C TYR A 68 0.63 -4.16 -3.56
N GLN A 69 -0.30 -3.24 -3.34
CA GLN A 69 -1.61 -3.23 -3.98
C GLN A 69 -1.47 -2.90 -5.48
N ASP A 70 -2.46 -3.27 -6.28
CA ASP A 70 -2.34 -3.21 -7.73
C ASP A 70 -1.95 -1.82 -8.26
N LEU A 71 -2.58 -0.76 -7.78
CA LEU A 71 -2.24 0.60 -8.20
C LEU A 71 -0.80 0.98 -7.84
N ALA A 72 -0.35 0.67 -6.62
CA ALA A 72 1.02 0.94 -6.18
C ALA A 72 2.03 0.11 -6.99
N ARG A 73 1.71 -1.14 -7.30
CA ARG A 73 2.53 -2.03 -8.13
C ARG A 73 2.68 -1.51 -9.55
N ILE A 74 1.57 -1.07 -10.17
CA ILE A 74 1.58 -0.50 -11.52
C ILE A 74 2.36 0.81 -11.54
N ASN A 75 2.12 1.72 -10.60
CA ASN A 75 2.85 2.97 -10.50
C ASN A 75 4.36 2.73 -10.36
N LYS A 76 4.76 1.78 -9.53
CA LYS A 76 6.15 1.38 -9.39
C LYS A 76 6.73 0.87 -10.70
N ALA A 77 6.04 -0.01 -11.41
CA ALA A 77 6.47 -0.53 -12.70
C ALA A 77 6.62 0.58 -13.77
N VAL A 78 5.76 1.60 -13.73
CA VAL A 78 5.88 2.78 -14.60
C VAL A 78 7.11 3.60 -14.25
N GLN A 79 7.34 3.88 -12.95
CA GLN A 79 8.50 4.64 -12.48
C GLN A 79 9.82 3.94 -12.80
N GLU A 80 9.87 2.62 -12.63
CA GLU A 80 11.04 1.78 -12.93
C GLU A 80 11.19 1.47 -14.42
N LYS A 81 10.23 1.91 -15.27
CA LYS A 81 10.19 1.66 -16.72
C LYS A 81 10.16 0.17 -17.07
N THR A 82 9.58 -0.65 -16.20
CA THR A 82 9.48 -2.10 -16.40
C THR A 82 8.13 -2.54 -16.99
N LEU A 83 7.09 -1.69 -16.91
CA LEU A 83 5.74 -2.02 -17.40
C LEU A 83 5.72 -2.47 -18.86
N GLY A 84 6.48 -1.80 -19.73
CA GLY A 84 6.56 -2.16 -21.15
C GLY A 84 7.31 -3.47 -21.43
N GLN A 85 7.92 -4.08 -20.41
CA GLN A 85 8.64 -5.35 -20.49
C GLN A 85 7.76 -6.53 -20.03
N GLU A 86 6.56 -6.24 -19.52
CA GLU A 86 5.61 -7.28 -19.11
C GLU A 86 5.26 -8.18 -20.28
N LYS A 87 5.37 -9.49 -20.06
CA LYS A 87 5.22 -10.49 -21.13
C LYS A 87 3.88 -10.36 -21.88
N ALA A 88 2.79 -10.11 -21.18
CA ALA A 88 1.48 -9.95 -21.81
C ALA A 88 1.44 -8.75 -22.77
N ILE A 89 2.12 -7.66 -22.45
CA ILE A 89 2.20 -6.45 -23.30
C ILE A 89 3.09 -6.72 -24.50
N THR A 90 4.29 -7.28 -24.27
CA THR A 90 5.25 -7.56 -25.36
C THR A 90 4.71 -8.59 -26.34
N ASP A 91 4.02 -9.64 -25.87
CA ASP A 91 3.40 -10.64 -26.72
C ASP A 91 2.26 -10.05 -27.58
N ALA A 92 1.43 -9.18 -26.99
CA ALA A 92 0.35 -8.50 -27.72
C ALA A 92 0.90 -7.58 -28.83
N LEU A 93 1.95 -6.82 -28.52
CA LEU A 93 2.62 -5.95 -29.51
C LEU A 93 3.32 -6.77 -30.62
N ALA A 94 3.99 -7.86 -30.25
CA ALA A 94 4.62 -8.75 -31.24
C ALA A 94 3.60 -9.39 -32.15
N TYR A 95 2.49 -9.89 -31.62
CA TYR A 95 1.38 -10.43 -32.41
C TYR A 95 0.81 -9.38 -33.37
N ALA A 96 0.55 -8.16 -32.88
CA ALA A 96 0.03 -7.10 -33.75
C ALA A 96 1.00 -6.75 -34.88
N ALA A 97 2.30 -6.70 -34.61
CA ALA A 97 3.33 -6.44 -35.59
C ALA A 97 3.42 -7.58 -36.64
N GLU A 98 3.38 -8.85 -36.22
CA GLU A 98 3.41 -10.01 -37.09
C GLU A 98 2.19 -10.04 -38.02
N LYS A 99 1.01 -9.80 -37.46
CA LYS A 99 -0.26 -9.88 -38.22
C LYS A 99 -0.62 -8.59 -38.96
N GLN A 100 0.16 -7.51 -38.77
CA GLN A 100 -0.12 -6.19 -39.34
C GLN A 100 -1.51 -5.66 -38.95
N VAL A 101 -1.88 -5.84 -37.67
CA VAL A 101 -3.17 -5.39 -37.10
C VAL A 101 -2.96 -4.33 -36.04
N ASN A 102 -4.03 -3.60 -35.70
CA ASN A 102 -3.98 -2.56 -34.71
C ASN A 102 -4.07 -3.13 -33.30
N VAL A 103 -3.42 -2.46 -32.34
CA VAL A 103 -3.63 -2.63 -30.91
C VAL A 103 -4.59 -1.55 -30.41
N HIS A 104 -5.67 -1.96 -29.75
CA HIS A 104 -6.64 -1.05 -29.17
C HIS A 104 -6.42 -0.98 -27.65
N LEU A 105 -6.24 0.23 -27.12
CA LEU A 105 -6.11 0.48 -25.69
C LEU A 105 -7.43 1.04 -25.15
N LEU A 106 -8.00 0.39 -24.16
CA LEU A 106 -9.22 0.80 -23.49
C LEU A 106 -8.93 1.05 -22.02
N GLY A 107 -9.35 2.20 -21.49
CA GLY A 107 -9.11 2.52 -20.10
C GLY A 107 -9.66 3.89 -19.71
N LEU A 108 -9.58 4.18 -18.43
CA LEU A 108 -9.92 5.48 -17.88
C LEU A 108 -8.70 6.42 -17.97
N CYS A 109 -8.80 7.47 -18.78
CA CYS A 109 -7.79 8.54 -18.83
C CYS A 109 -8.09 9.59 -17.76
N SER A 110 -7.50 9.43 -16.59
CA SER A 110 -7.71 10.33 -15.45
C SER A 110 -6.48 10.30 -14.54
N ASN A 111 -6.24 11.37 -13.82
CA ASN A 111 -5.23 11.48 -12.77
C ASN A 111 -5.85 11.51 -11.36
N GLY A 112 -7.05 10.98 -11.20
CA GLY A 112 -7.80 10.98 -9.94
C GLY A 112 -7.20 10.13 -8.83
N GLY A 113 -6.33 9.17 -9.15
CA GLY A 113 -5.58 8.39 -8.17
C GLY A 113 -6.34 7.23 -7.52
N VAL A 114 -7.56 6.92 -7.96
CA VAL A 114 -8.35 5.78 -7.44
C VAL A 114 -8.32 4.60 -8.43
N HIS A 115 -8.77 4.81 -9.66
CA HIS A 115 -8.81 3.79 -10.70
C HIS A 115 -7.89 4.08 -11.88
N SER A 116 -7.22 5.20 -11.86
CA SER A 116 -6.24 5.64 -12.86
C SER A 116 -5.30 6.67 -12.26
N HIS A 117 -4.09 6.72 -12.79
CA HIS A 117 -3.06 7.63 -12.32
C HIS A 117 -2.10 7.97 -13.46
#